data_e11f58401434f1365ed447f30c4e8bcb
#
_entry.id   e11f58401434f1365ed447f30c4e8bcb
#
_cell.length_a   1.000
_cell.length_b   1.000
_cell.length_c   1.000
_cell.angle_alpha   90.00
_cell.angle_beta   90.00
_cell.angle_gamma   90.00
#
_symmetry.space_group_name_H-M   'P 1'
#
loop_
_entity.id
_entity.type
_entity.pdbx_description
1 polymer ?
#
loop_
_entity_poly.entity_id
_entity_poly.type
_entity_poly.pdbx_seq_one_letter_code
_entity_poly.pdbx_strand_id
1 'polypeptide(L)'
;MKTGSAVNATRADVGGQNVVLAYGSVAVEYEALHSNAALFDRSHRGRVRINGDRAAEMVAGLVTNDVAGLVPGQGCYAAALTAKGKIVADVRVFIEEGSVLVDAPPRASAAWAGMVKKFINPRLAPHVDETTTLRDLGVFGLNARHIVASLTNVQPPALTALAPYAHVTVDIGGETVLVVSSPDLGMEGFELIVPAILFDELWERAVHAGAVPAGLEAWEIARVEAGRPEWGIDIDDTTIPQEANFDELHTMSYPQGCYVGQETVARLHFRGHVNKHLRGIRSTTLDAPPSGATLHDAAGLQVGDVRSSVRSPRVGGIALAMIRREVEPGAALVARWPMEGTPAGSMHERTVEVCALPFVVT
;
A
#
# COMPACT_ATOMS: atom_id res chain seq x y z
N MET A 1 -18.72 -23.39 2.20
CA MET A 1 -19.32 -22.26 2.98
C MET A 1 -18.82 -20.98 2.32
N LYS A 2 -19.69 -20.01 1.99
CA LYS A 2 -19.28 -18.79 1.31
C LYS A 2 -18.27 -18.04 2.18
N THR A 3 -17.11 -17.68 1.60
CA THR A 3 -16.05 -16.88 2.21
C THR A 3 -16.61 -15.70 3.00
N GLY A 4 -16.19 -15.56 4.25
CA GLY A 4 -16.35 -14.34 5.03
C GLY A 4 -17.76 -14.04 5.56
N SER A 5 -18.64 -15.04 5.70
CA SER A 5 -19.86 -14.88 6.49
C SER A 5 -19.59 -15.08 7.99
N ALA A 6 -18.63 -14.34 8.55
CA ALA A 6 -18.61 -14.15 9.99
C ALA A 6 -19.85 -13.30 10.34
N VAL A 7 -20.71 -13.79 11.19
CA VAL A 7 -21.99 -13.16 11.60
C VAL A 7 -21.80 -11.76 12.17
N ASN A 8 -20.57 -11.33 12.49
CA ASN A 8 -20.20 -10.07 13.11
C ASN A 8 -19.17 -9.23 12.30
N ALA A 9 -18.90 -9.55 11.02
CA ALA A 9 -17.93 -8.79 10.24
C ALA A 9 -18.45 -7.38 9.92
N THR A 10 -17.65 -6.36 10.27
CA THR A 10 -17.90 -4.97 9.85
C THR A 10 -17.37 -4.76 8.44
N ARG A 11 -18.04 -3.93 7.64
CA ARG A 11 -17.70 -3.70 6.24
C ARG A 11 -17.84 -2.23 5.86
N ALA A 12 -17.08 -1.80 4.85
CA ALA A 12 -17.22 -0.49 4.25
C ALA A 12 -16.99 -0.55 2.73
N ASP A 13 -17.44 0.50 2.04
CA ASP A 13 -17.04 0.74 0.65
C ASP A 13 -15.63 1.34 0.61
N VAL A 14 -14.75 0.72 -0.17
CA VAL A 14 -13.40 1.21 -0.44
C VAL A 14 -13.19 1.25 -1.95
N GLY A 15 -13.33 2.44 -2.54
CA GLY A 15 -13.17 2.62 -3.99
C GLY A 15 -14.20 1.84 -4.82
N GLY A 16 -15.42 1.72 -4.35
CA GLY A 16 -16.51 0.98 -5.01
C GLY A 16 -16.52 -0.52 -4.71
N GLN A 17 -15.68 -0.98 -3.78
CA GLN A 17 -15.60 -2.39 -3.37
C GLN A 17 -16.06 -2.56 -1.92
N ASN A 18 -16.90 -3.56 -1.64
CA ASN A 18 -17.37 -3.87 -0.30
C ASN A 18 -16.31 -4.71 0.46
N VAL A 19 -15.51 -4.09 1.30
CA VAL A 19 -14.35 -4.66 2.00
C VAL A 19 -14.68 -4.96 3.46
N VAL A 20 -14.14 -6.04 4.01
CA VAL A 20 -14.22 -6.36 5.43
C VAL A 20 -13.27 -5.45 6.21
N LEU A 21 -13.80 -4.67 7.15
CA LEU A 21 -13.01 -3.85 8.07
C LEU A 21 -12.48 -4.66 9.25
N ALA A 22 -13.30 -5.52 9.83
CA ALA A 22 -12.91 -6.47 10.86
C ALA A 22 -13.83 -7.71 10.81
N TYR A 23 -13.26 -8.88 11.07
CA TYR A 23 -14.02 -10.13 11.23
C TYR A 23 -14.56 -10.28 12.66
N GLY A 24 -13.95 -9.59 13.63
CA GLY A 24 -14.32 -9.63 15.04
C GLY A 24 -13.58 -8.54 15.83
N SER A 25 -12.59 -8.94 16.61
CA SER A 25 -11.78 -7.99 17.39
C SER A 25 -10.54 -7.55 16.61
N VAL A 26 -10.46 -6.29 16.26
CA VAL A 26 -9.29 -5.68 15.60
C VAL A 26 -8.00 -5.94 16.40
N ALA A 27 -8.08 -5.91 17.74
CA ALA A 27 -6.92 -6.18 18.58
C ALA A 27 -6.40 -7.63 18.42
N VAL A 28 -7.29 -8.62 18.29
CA VAL A 28 -6.92 -10.02 18.05
C VAL A 28 -6.35 -10.20 16.64
N GLU A 29 -6.99 -9.58 15.65
CA GLU A 29 -6.55 -9.61 14.25
C GLU A 29 -5.17 -8.97 14.08
N TYR A 30 -4.93 -7.83 14.72
CA TYR A 30 -3.62 -7.17 14.74
C TYR A 30 -2.58 -8.01 15.50
N GLU A 31 -2.92 -8.60 16.64
CA GLU A 31 -1.99 -9.44 17.42
C GLU A 31 -1.53 -10.66 16.62
N ALA A 32 -2.37 -11.18 15.71
CA ALA A 32 -1.99 -12.29 14.85
C ALA A 32 -0.78 -11.97 13.96
N LEU A 33 -0.58 -10.72 13.56
CA LEU A 33 0.62 -10.28 12.83
C LEU A 33 1.92 -10.52 13.61
N HIS A 34 1.85 -10.42 14.94
CA HIS A 34 3.02 -10.45 15.83
C HIS A 34 3.20 -11.80 16.56
N SER A 35 2.16 -12.61 16.64
CA SER A 35 2.20 -13.90 17.35
C SER A 35 2.05 -15.12 16.44
N ASN A 36 1.52 -14.94 15.21
CA ASN A 36 1.26 -16.00 14.27
C ASN A 36 1.29 -15.49 12.82
N ALA A 37 0.17 -15.51 12.12
CA ALA A 37 -0.03 -14.85 10.84
C ALA A 37 -1.48 -14.35 10.69
N ALA A 38 -1.63 -13.14 10.18
CA ALA A 38 -2.91 -12.57 9.78
C ALA A 38 -3.18 -12.86 8.30
N LEU A 39 -4.45 -13.13 7.97
CA LEU A 39 -4.92 -13.45 6.63
C LEU A 39 -5.87 -12.36 6.13
N PHE A 40 -5.50 -11.68 5.07
CA PHE A 40 -6.23 -10.55 4.49
C PHE A 40 -6.79 -10.88 3.11
N ASP A 41 -8.04 -10.44 2.84
CA ASP A 41 -8.58 -10.36 1.48
C ASP A 41 -8.19 -9.01 0.86
N ARG A 42 -7.21 -9.04 -0.05
CA ARG A 42 -6.71 -7.87 -0.78
C ARG A 42 -7.29 -7.76 -2.19
N SER A 43 -8.34 -8.52 -2.48
CA SER A 43 -8.95 -8.62 -3.82
C SER A 43 -9.58 -7.31 -4.32
N HIS A 44 -9.80 -6.34 -3.46
CA HIS A 44 -10.36 -5.02 -3.79
C HIS A 44 -9.42 -4.12 -4.61
N ARG A 45 -8.15 -4.52 -4.81
CA ARG A 45 -7.19 -3.79 -5.65
C ARG A 45 -7.47 -4.05 -7.14
N GLY A 46 -7.20 -3.06 -7.98
CA GLY A 46 -7.39 -3.18 -9.44
C GLY A 46 -6.19 -3.84 -10.11
N ARG A 47 -6.43 -4.72 -11.10
CA ARG A 47 -5.37 -5.46 -11.80
C ARG A 47 -5.52 -5.35 -13.29
N VAL A 48 -4.44 -4.92 -13.94
CA VAL A 48 -4.35 -4.85 -15.40
C VAL A 48 -3.15 -5.66 -15.85
N ARG A 49 -3.37 -6.64 -16.73
CA ARG A 49 -2.31 -7.40 -17.39
C ARG A 49 -2.02 -6.78 -18.75
N ILE A 50 -0.75 -6.54 -19.01
CA ILE A 50 -0.22 -6.05 -20.28
C ILE A 50 0.60 -7.19 -20.89
N ASN A 51 0.27 -7.62 -22.12
CA ASN A 51 0.82 -8.81 -22.76
C ASN A 51 1.77 -8.45 -23.90
N GLY A 52 2.69 -9.38 -24.22
CA GLY A 52 3.60 -9.31 -25.35
C GLY A 52 5.01 -8.81 -24.98
N ASP A 53 5.94 -9.01 -25.89
CA ASP A 53 7.38 -8.77 -25.70
C ASP A 53 7.72 -7.31 -25.35
N ARG A 54 6.84 -6.37 -25.68
CA ARG A 54 7.02 -4.94 -25.38
C ARG A 54 6.27 -4.48 -24.13
N ALA A 55 5.65 -5.39 -23.37
CA ALA A 55 4.84 -5.02 -22.21
C ALA A 55 5.67 -4.25 -21.16
N ALA A 56 6.84 -4.76 -20.79
CA ALA A 56 7.72 -4.10 -19.81
C ALA A 56 8.19 -2.71 -20.29
N GLU A 57 8.56 -2.56 -21.55
CA GLU A 57 8.93 -1.27 -22.16
C GLU A 57 7.79 -0.26 -22.11
N MET A 58 6.57 -0.71 -22.45
CA MET A 58 5.39 0.17 -22.43
C MET A 58 5.03 0.62 -21.01
N VAL A 59 5.11 -0.29 -20.02
CA VAL A 59 4.86 0.05 -18.61
C VAL A 59 5.95 0.98 -18.08
N ALA A 60 7.23 0.75 -18.38
CA ALA A 60 8.35 1.60 -17.98
C ALA A 60 8.16 3.07 -18.40
N GLY A 61 7.55 3.33 -19.57
CA GLY A 61 7.20 4.68 -20.01
C GLY A 61 6.10 5.37 -19.21
N LEU A 62 5.40 4.67 -18.31
CA LEU A 62 4.29 5.19 -17.52
C LEU A 62 4.61 5.34 -16.03
N VAL A 63 5.66 4.69 -15.53
CA VAL A 63 5.94 4.61 -14.08
C VAL A 63 7.35 5.07 -13.73
N THR A 64 7.55 5.40 -12.48
CA THR A 64 8.79 6.01 -11.95
C THR A 64 9.93 5.04 -11.67
N ASN A 65 9.69 3.71 -11.72
CA ASN A 65 10.72 2.71 -11.46
C ASN A 65 11.13 1.96 -12.73
N ASP A 66 12.35 1.42 -12.75
CA ASP A 66 12.94 0.74 -13.92
C ASP A 66 12.32 -0.65 -14.14
N VAL A 67 11.17 -0.65 -14.81
CA VAL A 67 10.46 -1.88 -15.18
C VAL A 67 11.13 -2.59 -16.36
N ALA A 68 11.77 -1.84 -17.26
CA ALA A 68 12.39 -2.42 -18.46
C ALA A 68 13.63 -3.28 -18.12
N GLY A 69 14.30 -3.00 -17.01
CA GLY A 69 15.44 -3.76 -16.51
C GLY A 69 15.09 -5.02 -15.72
N LEU A 70 13.80 -5.24 -15.41
CA LEU A 70 13.35 -6.40 -14.63
C LEU A 70 13.18 -7.64 -15.54
N VAL A 71 13.38 -8.82 -14.94
CA VAL A 71 13.19 -10.12 -15.58
C VAL A 71 12.02 -10.88 -14.94
N PRO A 72 11.47 -11.92 -15.60
CA PRO A 72 10.39 -12.74 -15.03
C PRO A 72 10.71 -13.23 -13.61
N GLY A 73 9.73 -13.14 -12.71
CA GLY A 73 9.88 -13.40 -11.28
C GLY A 73 10.29 -12.19 -10.46
N GLN A 74 10.61 -11.07 -11.08
CA GLN A 74 10.90 -9.81 -10.40
C GLN A 74 9.70 -8.86 -10.44
N GLY A 75 9.70 -7.90 -9.53
CA GLY A 75 8.70 -6.85 -9.47
C GLY A 75 9.21 -5.62 -8.75
N CYS A 76 8.44 -4.55 -8.77
CA CYS A 76 8.76 -3.31 -8.07
C CYS A 76 7.50 -2.55 -7.65
N TYR A 77 7.69 -1.62 -6.73
CA TYR A 77 6.72 -0.58 -6.42
C TYR A 77 7.08 0.69 -7.18
N ALA A 78 6.09 1.37 -7.74
CA ALA A 78 6.30 2.53 -8.59
C ALA A 78 5.13 3.52 -8.50
N ALA A 79 5.33 4.75 -8.98
CA ALA A 79 4.26 5.72 -9.17
C ALA A 79 3.97 5.95 -10.65
N ALA A 80 2.71 5.99 -11.02
CA ALA A 80 2.25 6.55 -12.29
C ALA A 80 1.95 8.03 -12.11
N LEU A 81 2.41 8.87 -13.03
CA LEU A 81 2.36 10.33 -12.86
C LEU A 81 1.59 11.03 -13.98
N THR A 82 1.07 12.20 -13.67
CA THR A 82 0.68 13.19 -14.68
C THR A 82 1.93 13.82 -15.32
N ALA A 83 1.79 14.47 -16.47
CA ALA A 83 2.87 15.24 -17.09
C ALA A 83 3.45 16.34 -16.17
N LYS A 84 2.73 16.76 -15.15
CA LYS A 84 3.18 17.72 -14.13
C LYS A 84 3.88 17.06 -12.93
N GLY A 85 4.12 15.76 -12.96
CA GLY A 85 4.78 15.00 -11.90
C GLY A 85 3.91 14.75 -10.66
N LYS A 86 2.58 14.84 -10.76
CA LYS A 86 1.65 14.50 -9.68
C LYS A 86 1.26 13.03 -9.75
N ILE A 87 1.07 12.38 -8.61
CA ILE A 87 0.75 10.95 -8.51
C ILE A 87 -0.68 10.71 -9.02
N VAL A 88 -0.82 9.85 -10.03
CA VAL A 88 -2.10 9.32 -10.51
C VAL A 88 -2.47 8.05 -9.77
N ALA A 89 -1.47 7.19 -9.56
CA ALA A 89 -1.56 5.94 -8.82
C ALA A 89 -0.18 5.54 -8.31
N ASP A 90 -0.13 4.91 -7.17
CA ASP A 90 0.99 4.07 -6.77
C ASP A 90 0.67 2.63 -7.16
N VAL A 91 1.60 1.95 -7.81
CA VAL A 91 1.35 0.65 -8.41
C VAL A 91 2.43 -0.37 -8.03
N ARG A 92 2.04 -1.62 -7.96
CA ARG A 92 2.96 -2.76 -7.87
C ARG A 92 3.02 -3.43 -9.24
N VAL A 93 4.22 -3.67 -9.71
CA VAL A 93 4.48 -4.23 -11.05
C VAL A 93 5.14 -5.59 -10.90
N PHE A 94 4.62 -6.60 -11.58
CA PHE A 94 5.11 -7.98 -11.54
C PHE A 94 5.42 -8.43 -12.96
N ILE A 95 6.68 -8.86 -13.22
CA ILE A 95 7.11 -9.33 -14.54
C ILE A 95 6.93 -10.83 -14.62
N GLU A 96 6.11 -11.26 -15.56
CA GLU A 96 5.86 -12.66 -15.89
C GLU A 96 6.43 -13.00 -17.28
N GLU A 97 6.48 -14.28 -17.64
CA GLU A 97 6.86 -14.70 -18.99
C GLU A 97 5.86 -14.13 -20.02
N GLY A 98 6.33 -13.20 -20.87
CA GLY A 98 5.52 -12.59 -21.93
C GLY A 98 4.43 -11.63 -21.47
N SER A 99 4.40 -11.22 -20.19
CA SER A 99 3.44 -10.25 -19.69
C SER A 99 3.93 -9.47 -18.48
N VAL A 100 3.23 -8.39 -18.17
CA VAL A 100 3.39 -7.60 -16.95
C VAL A 100 2.04 -7.47 -16.28
N LEU A 101 1.92 -7.94 -15.04
CA LEU A 101 0.75 -7.67 -14.22
C LEU A 101 0.99 -6.42 -13.38
N VAL A 102 0.08 -5.46 -13.43
CA VAL A 102 0.13 -4.24 -12.62
C VAL A 102 -1.08 -4.19 -11.71
N ASP A 103 -0.80 -4.05 -10.43
CA ASP A 103 -1.78 -3.97 -9.34
C ASP A 103 -1.81 -2.55 -8.79
N ALA A 104 -2.99 -1.94 -8.70
CA ALA A 104 -3.21 -0.57 -8.25
C ALA A 104 -4.19 -0.51 -7.07
N PRO A 105 -4.06 0.48 -6.16
CA PRO A 105 -5.02 0.65 -5.07
C PRO A 105 -6.43 0.93 -5.60
N PRO A 106 -7.48 0.53 -4.88
CA PRO A 106 -8.85 0.58 -5.38
C PRO A 106 -9.29 1.98 -5.80
N ARG A 107 -8.88 3.01 -5.06
CA ARG A 107 -9.21 4.41 -5.37
C ARG A 107 -8.48 4.98 -6.58
N ALA A 108 -7.36 4.36 -7.01
CA ALA A 108 -6.57 4.77 -8.18
C ALA A 108 -6.73 3.83 -9.38
N SER A 109 -7.39 2.70 -9.21
CA SER A 109 -7.46 1.62 -10.22
C SER A 109 -8.06 2.10 -11.55
N ALA A 110 -9.15 2.88 -11.51
CA ALA A 110 -9.76 3.44 -12.70
C ALA A 110 -8.85 4.46 -13.43
N ALA A 111 -8.11 5.27 -12.67
CA ALA A 111 -7.15 6.23 -13.22
C ALA A 111 -5.96 5.53 -13.87
N TRP A 112 -5.43 4.47 -13.24
CA TRP A 112 -4.40 3.62 -13.82
C TRP A 112 -4.88 2.94 -15.11
N ALA A 113 -6.03 2.27 -15.10
CA ALA A 113 -6.60 1.64 -16.29
C ALA A 113 -6.81 2.65 -17.43
N GLY A 114 -7.23 3.87 -17.10
CA GLY A 114 -7.35 4.98 -18.05
C GLY A 114 -6.00 5.39 -18.66
N MET A 115 -4.91 5.40 -17.88
CA MET A 115 -3.56 5.65 -18.39
C MET A 115 -3.09 4.55 -19.32
N VAL A 116 -3.26 3.28 -18.94
CA VAL A 116 -2.94 2.13 -19.80
C VAL A 116 -3.66 2.26 -21.14
N LYS A 117 -4.99 2.45 -21.13
CA LYS A 117 -5.80 2.60 -22.33
C LYS A 117 -5.37 3.77 -23.22
N LYS A 118 -4.89 4.87 -22.62
CA LYS A 118 -4.50 6.10 -23.33
C LYS A 118 -3.13 5.99 -23.97
N PHE A 119 -2.16 5.37 -23.28
CA PHE A 119 -0.75 5.47 -23.63
C PHE A 119 -0.16 4.16 -24.17
N ILE A 120 -0.75 3.00 -23.86
CA ILE A 120 -0.27 1.72 -24.36
C ILE A 120 -1.04 1.38 -25.66
N ASN A 121 -0.30 1.24 -26.75
CA ASN A 121 -0.87 0.81 -28.02
C ASN A 121 -1.22 -0.70 -27.95
N PRO A 122 -2.51 -1.08 -28.03
CA PRO A 122 -2.92 -2.48 -27.87
C PRO A 122 -2.46 -3.40 -29.00
N ARG A 123 -1.95 -2.84 -30.12
CA ARG A 123 -1.32 -3.64 -31.19
C ARG A 123 0.10 -4.06 -30.85
N LEU A 124 0.77 -3.33 -29.95
CA LEU A 124 2.15 -3.60 -29.51
C LEU A 124 2.17 -4.37 -28.19
N ALA A 125 1.25 -4.03 -27.30
CA ALA A 125 1.09 -4.63 -25.99
C ALA A 125 -0.41 -4.72 -25.63
N PRO A 126 -1.10 -5.80 -26.02
CA PRO A 126 -2.49 -6.01 -25.63
C PRO A 126 -2.65 -6.02 -24.13
N HIS A 127 -3.72 -5.40 -23.62
CA HIS A 127 -3.98 -5.35 -22.19
C HIS A 127 -5.39 -5.77 -21.83
N VAL A 128 -5.54 -6.36 -20.65
CA VAL A 128 -6.81 -6.90 -20.13
C VAL A 128 -6.94 -6.44 -18.66
N ASP A 129 -8.14 -6.01 -18.31
CA ASP A 129 -8.52 -5.79 -16.91
C ASP A 129 -8.90 -7.13 -16.28
N GLU A 130 -8.10 -7.56 -15.30
CA GLU A 130 -8.26 -8.82 -14.57
C GLU A 130 -8.76 -8.59 -13.12
N THR A 131 -9.25 -7.41 -12.79
CA THR A 131 -9.70 -7.05 -11.44
C THR A 131 -10.75 -8.01 -10.89
N THR A 132 -11.63 -8.55 -11.76
CA THR A 132 -12.70 -9.47 -11.34
C THR A 132 -12.36 -10.95 -11.48
N THR A 133 -11.36 -11.29 -12.29
CA THR A 133 -10.93 -12.68 -12.54
C THR A 133 -9.81 -13.13 -11.63
N LEU A 134 -9.02 -12.20 -11.08
CA LEU A 134 -7.98 -12.44 -10.10
C LEU A 134 -8.40 -11.93 -8.73
N ARG A 135 -8.02 -12.68 -7.71
CA ARG A 135 -8.16 -12.31 -6.30
C ARG A 135 -6.80 -12.34 -5.62
N ASP A 136 -6.72 -11.78 -4.42
CA ASP A 136 -5.47 -11.61 -3.70
C ASP A 136 -5.64 -11.97 -2.22
N LEU A 137 -4.82 -12.90 -1.78
CA LEU A 137 -4.82 -13.49 -0.46
C LEU A 137 -3.50 -13.12 0.23
N GLY A 138 -3.54 -12.14 1.13
CA GLY A 138 -2.38 -11.69 1.88
C GLY A 138 -2.18 -12.48 3.16
N VAL A 139 -0.96 -13.00 3.39
CA VAL A 139 -0.56 -13.70 4.61
C VAL A 139 0.64 -12.98 5.20
N PHE A 140 0.50 -12.37 6.38
CA PHE A 140 1.52 -11.53 7.01
C PHE A 140 1.77 -11.92 8.47
N GLY A 141 3.03 -11.89 8.90
CA GLY A 141 3.42 -12.16 10.29
C GLY A 141 4.45 -13.29 10.44
N LEU A 142 4.76 -13.65 11.68
CA LEU A 142 5.86 -14.56 12.02
C LEU A 142 5.77 -15.94 11.36
N ASN A 143 4.56 -16.46 11.15
CA ASN A 143 4.33 -17.79 10.53
C ASN A 143 3.89 -17.71 9.07
N ALA A 144 3.89 -16.51 8.45
CA ALA A 144 3.42 -16.31 7.08
C ALA A 144 4.09 -17.26 6.09
N ARG A 145 5.41 -17.36 6.14
CA ARG A 145 6.23 -18.24 5.28
C ARG A 145 5.82 -19.70 5.37
N HIS A 146 5.58 -20.21 6.58
CA HIS A 146 5.22 -21.62 6.77
C HIS A 146 3.80 -21.91 6.26
N ILE A 147 2.87 -20.99 6.48
CA ILE A 147 1.52 -21.10 5.95
C ILE A 147 1.54 -21.08 4.43
N VAL A 148 2.21 -20.10 3.81
CA VAL A 148 2.31 -20.00 2.35
C VAL A 148 3.00 -21.23 1.75
N ALA A 149 4.06 -21.75 2.37
CA ALA A 149 4.71 -22.99 1.95
C ALA A 149 3.72 -24.17 1.94
N SER A 150 2.85 -24.27 2.93
CA SER A 150 1.83 -25.34 3.02
C SER A 150 0.73 -25.23 1.96
N LEU A 151 0.44 -24.01 1.49
CA LEU A 151 -0.56 -23.75 0.45
C LEU A 151 -0.03 -24.02 -0.96
N THR A 152 1.25 -23.74 -1.19
CA THR A 152 1.85 -23.62 -2.53
C THR A 152 2.91 -24.68 -2.83
N ASN A 153 3.34 -25.46 -1.83
CA ASN A 153 4.49 -26.37 -1.89
C ASN A 153 5.84 -25.68 -2.19
N VAL A 154 5.90 -24.35 -2.19
CA VAL A 154 7.17 -23.61 -2.27
C VAL A 154 7.92 -23.79 -0.95
N GLN A 155 9.20 -24.16 -1.05
CA GLN A 155 9.99 -24.40 0.16
C GLN A 155 10.27 -23.08 0.91
N PRO A 156 10.21 -23.06 2.26
CA PRO A 156 10.41 -21.83 3.04
C PRO A 156 11.71 -21.05 2.71
N PRO A 157 12.87 -21.69 2.44
CA PRO A 157 14.06 -20.96 2.04
C PRO A 157 13.91 -20.20 0.72
N ALA A 158 13.15 -20.75 -0.23
CA ALA A 158 12.90 -20.07 -1.50
C ALA A 158 12.01 -18.82 -1.32
N LEU A 159 11.01 -18.88 -0.41
CA LEU A 159 10.20 -17.72 -0.04
C LEU A 159 11.03 -16.62 0.65
N THR A 160 11.93 -17.02 1.56
CA THR A 160 12.83 -16.07 2.25
C THR A 160 13.80 -15.37 1.30
N ALA A 161 14.20 -16.03 0.21
CA ALA A 161 15.13 -15.49 -0.77
C ALA A 161 14.49 -14.46 -1.74
N LEU A 162 13.17 -14.32 -1.73
CA LEU A 162 12.49 -13.35 -2.58
C LEU A 162 12.79 -11.92 -2.13
N ALA A 163 13.29 -11.12 -3.05
CA ALA A 163 13.40 -9.68 -2.85
C ALA A 163 12.00 -9.03 -2.73
N PRO A 164 11.89 -7.81 -2.19
CA PRO A 164 10.62 -7.07 -2.18
C PRO A 164 9.95 -7.03 -3.56
N TYR A 165 8.68 -7.41 -3.62
CA TYR A 165 7.85 -7.54 -4.83
C TYR A 165 8.31 -8.60 -5.85
N ALA A 166 9.42 -9.33 -5.60
CA ALA A 166 9.71 -10.52 -6.39
C ALA A 166 8.68 -11.63 -6.11
N HIS A 167 8.50 -12.51 -7.07
CA HIS A 167 7.50 -13.55 -6.98
C HIS A 167 7.97 -14.86 -7.60
N VAL A 168 7.32 -15.94 -7.22
CA VAL A 168 7.41 -17.23 -7.90
C VAL A 168 6.04 -17.60 -8.42
N THR A 169 6.01 -18.23 -9.58
CA THR A 169 4.79 -18.77 -10.18
C THR A 169 4.67 -20.25 -9.85
N VAL A 170 3.53 -20.67 -9.37
CA VAL A 170 3.23 -22.07 -9.05
C VAL A 170 1.94 -22.50 -9.72
N ASP A 171 1.83 -23.81 -10.01
CA ASP A 171 0.59 -24.44 -10.45
C ASP A 171 -0.14 -25.01 -9.24
N ILE A 172 -1.42 -24.67 -9.09
CA ILE A 172 -2.32 -25.25 -8.08
C ILE A 172 -3.57 -25.74 -8.80
N GLY A 173 -3.70 -27.04 -8.96
CA GLY A 173 -4.87 -27.64 -9.61
C GLY A 173 -5.04 -27.32 -11.10
N GLY A 174 -3.95 -27.00 -11.80
CA GLY A 174 -3.94 -26.58 -13.21
C GLY A 174 -4.11 -25.08 -13.41
N GLU A 175 -4.16 -24.31 -12.33
CA GLU A 175 -4.28 -22.85 -12.35
C GLU A 175 -2.98 -22.17 -11.91
N THR A 176 -2.62 -21.08 -12.57
CA THR A 176 -1.42 -20.31 -12.28
C THR A 176 -1.65 -19.36 -11.09
N VAL A 177 -0.77 -19.44 -10.10
CA VAL A 177 -0.77 -18.60 -8.90
C VAL A 177 0.57 -17.88 -8.77
N LEU A 178 0.54 -16.56 -8.56
CA LEU A 178 1.73 -15.80 -8.21
C LEU A 178 1.84 -15.72 -6.68
N VAL A 179 3.01 -16.08 -6.16
CA VAL A 179 3.36 -15.92 -4.74
C VAL A 179 4.37 -14.78 -4.64
N VAL A 180 3.90 -13.64 -4.19
CA VAL A 180 4.63 -12.37 -4.16
C VAL A 180 5.16 -12.10 -2.76
N SER A 181 6.44 -11.71 -2.64
CA SER A 181 6.99 -11.15 -1.40
C SER A 181 6.51 -9.70 -1.21
N SER A 182 5.73 -9.43 -0.17
CA SER A 182 5.13 -8.12 0.08
C SER A 182 5.73 -7.46 1.33
N PRO A 183 6.45 -6.33 1.18
CA PRO A 183 7.01 -5.57 2.30
C PRO A 183 6.02 -4.53 2.87
N ASP A 184 4.75 -4.56 2.47
CA ASP A 184 3.81 -3.44 2.67
C ASP A 184 3.48 -3.14 4.13
N LEU A 185 3.65 -4.10 5.03
CA LEU A 185 3.45 -3.90 6.48
C LEU A 185 4.75 -3.77 7.28
N GLY A 186 5.92 -3.67 6.61
CA GLY A 186 7.22 -3.59 7.30
C GLY A 186 7.62 -4.86 8.04
N MET A 187 6.98 -5.99 7.73
CA MET A 187 7.26 -7.32 8.29
C MET A 187 7.20 -8.37 7.19
N GLU A 188 7.54 -9.62 7.53
CA GLU A 188 7.42 -10.72 6.57
C GLU A 188 5.96 -10.90 6.15
N GLY A 189 5.75 -10.90 4.84
CA GLY A 189 4.45 -11.09 4.25
C GLY A 189 4.52 -11.55 2.82
N PHE A 190 3.47 -12.27 2.42
CA PHE A 190 3.30 -12.77 1.07
C PHE A 190 1.88 -12.52 0.59
N GLU A 191 1.73 -12.23 -0.68
CA GLU A 191 0.43 -12.15 -1.33
C GLU A 191 0.34 -13.22 -2.41
N LEU A 192 -0.76 -13.97 -2.42
CA LEU A 192 -1.06 -14.97 -3.43
C LEU A 192 -2.10 -14.35 -4.39
N ILE A 193 -1.66 -13.98 -5.58
CA ILE A 193 -2.56 -13.53 -6.66
C ILE A 193 -3.04 -14.77 -7.40
N VAL A 194 -4.33 -15.05 -7.27
CA VAL A 194 -4.94 -16.32 -7.65
C VAL A 194 -6.16 -16.12 -8.57
N PRO A 195 -6.44 -17.02 -9.50
CA PRO A 195 -7.74 -17.07 -10.15
C PRO A 195 -8.88 -17.13 -9.13
N ALA A 196 -9.96 -16.39 -9.39
CA ALA A 196 -11.06 -16.24 -8.43
C ALA A 196 -11.68 -17.60 -7.99
N ILE A 197 -11.57 -18.62 -8.84
CA ILE A 197 -12.08 -19.97 -8.55
C ILE A 197 -11.32 -20.66 -7.41
N LEU A 198 -10.03 -20.35 -7.21
CA LEU A 198 -9.20 -20.95 -6.18
C LEU A 198 -9.27 -20.23 -4.83
N PHE A 199 -9.77 -18.99 -4.81
CA PHE A 199 -9.65 -18.13 -3.63
C PHE A 199 -10.27 -18.74 -2.37
N ASP A 200 -11.49 -19.22 -2.46
CA ASP A 200 -12.22 -19.74 -1.29
C ASP A 200 -11.54 -20.99 -0.72
N GLU A 201 -11.06 -21.89 -1.58
CA GLU A 201 -10.30 -23.07 -1.16
C GLU A 201 -9.00 -22.68 -0.45
N LEU A 202 -8.21 -21.78 -1.04
CA LEU A 202 -6.94 -21.35 -0.47
C LEU A 202 -7.13 -20.57 0.83
N TRP A 203 -8.20 -19.77 0.93
CA TRP A 203 -8.59 -19.10 2.17
C TRP A 203 -8.88 -20.10 3.29
N GLU A 204 -9.71 -21.10 3.04
CA GLU A 204 -10.03 -22.13 4.02
C GLU A 204 -8.79 -22.93 4.42
N ARG A 205 -7.93 -23.29 3.48
CA ARG A 205 -6.65 -23.96 3.75
C ARG A 205 -5.72 -23.11 4.59
N ALA A 206 -5.61 -21.81 4.35
CA ALA A 206 -4.81 -20.90 5.15
C ALA A 206 -5.33 -20.81 6.60
N VAL A 207 -6.64 -20.72 6.80
CA VAL A 207 -7.26 -20.75 8.13
C VAL A 207 -6.99 -22.08 8.85
N HIS A 208 -7.10 -23.21 8.15
CA HIS A 208 -6.76 -24.54 8.73
C HIS A 208 -5.27 -24.67 9.07
N ALA A 209 -4.40 -23.99 8.32
CA ALA A 209 -2.96 -23.92 8.62
C ALA A 209 -2.63 -22.95 9.78
N GLY A 210 -3.64 -22.29 10.36
CA GLY A 210 -3.50 -21.46 11.55
C GLY A 210 -3.48 -19.94 11.26
N ALA A 211 -3.68 -19.49 10.02
CA ALA A 211 -3.82 -18.05 9.73
C ALA A 211 -5.13 -17.50 10.34
N VAL A 212 -5.05 -16.32 10.93
CA VAL A 212 -6.19 -15.63 11.53
C VAL A 212 -6.78 -14.64 10.52
N PRO A 213 -8.05 -14.80 10.10
CA PRO A 213 -8.72 -13.81 9.28
C PRO A 213 -8.65 -12.41 9.91
N ALA A 214 -8.19 -11.43 9.15
CA ALA A 214 -8.02 -10.06 9.58
C ALA A 214 -8.57 -9.08 8.54
N GLY A 215 -9.23 -8.03 9.01
CA GLY A 215 -9.81 -7.00 8.18
C GLY A 215 -8.92 -5.79 7.98
N LEU A 216 -9.44 -4.83 7.23
CA LEU A 216 -8.68 -3.65 6.80
C LEU A 216 -8.27 -2.75 7.98
N GLU A 217 -8.98 -2.77 9.14
CA GLU A 217 -8.57 -1.98 10.31
C GLU A 217 -7.25 -2.48 10.92
N ALA A 218 -7.04 -3.81 10.99
CA ALA A 218 -5.76 -4.37 11.43
C ALA A 218 -4.62 -4.07 10.42
N TRP A 219 -4.92 -4.12 9.12
CA TRP A 219 -4.02 -3.69 8.06
C TRP A 219 -3.60 -2.23 8.21
N GLU A 220 -4.58 -1.32 8.43
CA GLU A 220 -4.35 0.11 8.58
C GLU A 220 -3.42 0.43 9.74
N ILE A 221 -3.57 -0.24 10.88
CA ILE A 221 -2.66 -0.06 12.02
C ILE A 221 -1.23 -0.42 11.60
N ALA A 222 -1.02 -1.59 11.03
CA ALA A 222 0.31 -2.08 10.66
C ALA A 222 0.96 -1.24 9.54
N ARG A 223 0.20 -0.82 8.50
CA ARG A 223 0.76 0.01 7.44
C ARG A 223 1.15 1.41 7.92
N VAL A 224 0.37 2.01 8.84
CA VAL A 224 0.71 3.30 9.44
C VAL A 224 1.98 3.16 10.29
N GLU A 225 2.11 2.10 11.08
CA GLU A 225 3.35 1.79 11.83
C GLU A 225 4.56 1.67 10.90
N ALA A 226 4.39 1.02 9.74
CA ALA A 226 5.41 0.88 8.71
C ALA A 226 5.68 2.17 7.92
N GLY A 227 4.90 3.24 8.16
CA GLY A 227 5.05 4.51 7.45
C GLY A 227 4.65 4.47 5.98
N ARG A 228 3.83 3.49 5.57
CA ARG A 228 3.40 3.31 4.17
C ARG A 228 2.19 4.17 3.86
N PRO A 229 2.24 5.07 2.88
CA PRO A 229 1.09 5.86 2.46
C PRO A 229 0.05 5.00 1.72
N GLU A 230 -1.22 5.40 1.83
CA GLU A 230 -2.33 4.86 1.03
C GLU A 230 -2.85 5.95 0.10
N TRP A 231 -3.00 5.63 -1.20
CA TRP A 231 -3.52 6.57 -2.18
C TRP A 231 -5.01 6.88 -1.91
N GLY A 232 -5.33 8.17 -1.96
CA GLY A 232 -6.67 8.68 -1.64
C GLY A 232 -6.93 8.88 -0.15
N ILE A 233 -5.93 8.64 0.71
CA ILE A 233 -5.93 8.94 2.14
C ILE A 233 -4.74 9.82 2.51
N ASP A 234 -3.52 9.30 2.37
CA ASP A 234 -2.29 10.00 2.72
C ASP A 234 -1.72 10.82 1.57
N ILE A 235 -1.89 10.33 0.37
CA ILE A 235 -1.44 10.91 -0.89
C ILE A 235 -2.58 10.95 -1.90
N ASP A 236 -2.51 11.89 -2.84
CA ASP A 236 -3.55 12.14 -3.84
C ASP A 236 -2.95 12.72 -5.13
N ASP A 237 -3.81 13.15 -6.06
CA ASP A 237 -3.46 13.75 -7.35
C ASP A 237 -2.83 15.16 -7.25
N THR A 238 -2.67 15.69 -6.04
CA THR A 238 -1.93 16.93 -5.75
C THR A 238 -0.52 16.66 -5.22
N THR A 239 -0.20 15.41 -4.87
CA THR A 239 1.05 14.98 -4.24
C THR A 239 2.12 14.68 -5.31
N ILE A 240 3.38 14.99 -4.99
CA ILE A 240 4.56 14.63 -5.79
C ILE A 240 5.24 13.43 -5.11
N PRO A 241 5.89 12.49 -5.85
CA PRO A 241 6.51 11.30 -5.26
C PRO A 241 7.47 11.59 -4.08
N GLN A 242 8.31 12.61 -4.18
CA GLN A 242 9.23 12.97 -3.11
C GLN A 242 8.54 13.53 -1.85
N GLU A 243 7.31 14.05 -1.97
CA GLU A 243 6.49 14.44 -0.81
C GLU A 243 5.97 13.21 -0.04
N ALA A 244 5.80 12.09 -0.75
CA ALA A 244 5.27 10.82 -0.25
C ALA A 244 6.35 9.85 0.28
N ASN A 245 7.60 10.29 0.41
CA ASN A 245 8.77 9.46 0.77
C ASN A 245 9.01 8.31 -0.22
N PHE A 246 8.72 8.52 -1.51
CA PHE A 246 8.85 7.48 -2.52
C PHE A 246 10.31 7.19 -2.89
N ASP A 247 11.25 8.07 -2.55
CA ASP A 247 12.70 7.76 -2.60
C ASP A 247 13.05 6.70 -1.55
N GLU A 248 12.63 6.87 -0.31
CA GLU A 248 12.87 5.96 0.81
C GLU A 248 12.16 4.61 0.63
N LEU A 249 11.03 4.61 -0.07
CA LEU A 249 10.27 3.41 -0.42
C LEU A 249 10.79 2.71 -1.69
N HIS A 250 11.88 3.20 -2.30
CA HIS A 250 12.50 2.66 -3.51
C HIS A 250 11.54 2.54 -4.70
N THR A 251 10.63 3.50 -4.84
CA THR A 251 9.64 3.54 -5.93
C THR A 251 10.13 4.30 -7.15
N MET A 252 11.31 4.90 -7.08
CA MET A 252 11.86 5.73 -8.14
C MET A 252 13.23 5.26 -8.60
N SER A 253 13.41 5.22 -9.93
CA SER A 253 14.70 4.97 -10.56
C SER A 253 15.07 6.19 -11.40
N TYR A 254 16.14 6.88 -11.03
CA TYR A 254 16.62 8.08 -11.76
C TYR A 254 17.43 7.76 -13.02
N PRO A 255 18.15 6.60 -13.10
CA PRO A 255 18.88 6.20 -14.31
C PRO A 255 18.00 5.63 -15.42
N GLN A 256 16.73 5.30 -15.15
CA GLN A 256 15.84 4.73 -16.17
C GLN A 256 15.57 5.68 -17.34
N GLY A 257 15.03 5.14 -18.44
CA GLY A 257 14.59 5.91 -19.61
C GLY A 257 13.48 6.91 -19.33
N CYS A 258 12.97 7.55 -20.38
CA CYS A 258 11.93 8.57 -20.25
C CYS A 258 10.59 7.96 -19.82
N TYR A 259 9.90 8.63 -18.89
CA TYR A 259 8.54 8.31 -18.47
C TYR A 259 7.70 9.58 -18.27
N VAL A 260 6.38 9.40 -18.21
CA VAL A 260 5.45 10.53 -18.01
C VAL A 260 5.71 11.22 -16.67
N GLY A 261 5.94 12.54 -16.69
CA GLY A 261 6.17 13.35 -15.48
C GLY A 261 7.63 13.44 -14.99
N GLN A 262 8.57 12.77 -15.66
CA GLN A 262 9.98 12.69 -15.25
C GLN A 262 10.64 14.05 -15.06
N GLU A 263 10.34 15.05 -15.88
CA GLU A 263 11.02 16.37 -15.82
C GLU A 263 10.89 17.02 -14.44
N THR A 264 9.68 16.99 -13.85
CA THR A 264 9.43 17.56 -12.52
C THR A 264 10.17 16.76 -11.44
N VAL A 265 10.12 15.43 -11.49
CA VAL A 265 10.78 14.53 -10.55
C VAL A 265 12.30 14.72 -10.59
N ALA A 266 12.89 14.68 -11.78
CA ALA A 266 14.33 14.86 -11.96
C ALA A 266 14.80 16.26 -11.52
N ARG A 267 14.05 17.32 -11.86
CA ARG A 267 14.37 18.68 -11.42
C ARG A 267 14.41 18.80 -9.90
N LEU A 268 13.43 18.20 -9.19
CA LEU A 268 13.38 18.24 -7.73
C LEU A 268 14.54 17.46 -7.12
N HIS A 269 14.87 16.29 -7.67
CA HIS A 269 15.96 15.46 -7.18
C HIS A 269 17.34 16.15 -7.33
N PHE A 270 17.63 16.70 -8.54
CA PHE A 270 18.97 17.21 -8.83
C PHE A 270 19.19 18.70 -8.48
N ARG A 271 18.13 19.51 -8.42
CA ARG A 271 18.26 20.99 -8.34
C ARG A 271 17.22 21.66 -7.43
N GLY A 272 16.38 20.88 -6.76
CA GLY A 272 15.27 21.43 -5.97
C GLY A 272 15.05 20.71 -4.66
N HIS A 273 13.91 20.97 -4.10
CA HIS A 273 13.38 20.31 -2.90
C HIS A 273 11.87 20.43 -2.93
N VAL A 274 11.19 19.53 -2.24
CA VAL A 274 9.75 19.64 -1.99
C VAL A 274 9.46 20.58 -0.81
N ASN A 275 8.26 21.10 -0.73
CA ASN A 275 7.87 22.04 0.34
C ASN A 275 7.27 21.34 1.56
N LYS A 276 6.90 20.09 1.42
CA LYS A 276 6.27 19.26 2.47
C LYS A 276 6.72 17.81 2.32
N HIS A 277 6.65 17.06 3.41
CA HIS A 277 6.93 15.63 3.46
C HIS A 277 5.87 14.91 4.26
N LEU A 278 5.61 13.67 3.89
CA LEU A 278 4.88 12.74 4.75
C LEU A 278 5.76 12.40 5.95
N ARG A 279 5.28 12.68 7.15
CA ARG A 279 5.95 12.43 8.42
C ARG A 279 5.04 11.63 9.33
N GLY A 280 5.64 10.98 10.33
CA GLY A 280 4.91 10.45 11.45
C GLY A 280 4.60 11.54 12.47
N ILE A 281 3.47 11.43 13.14
CA ILE A 281 3.22 12.13 14.39
C ILE A 281 2.80 11.14 15.47
N ARG A 282 3.28 11.37 16.70
CA ARG A 282 2.90 10.62 17.89
C ARG A 282 2.15 11.51 18.85
N SER A 283 1.00 11.04 19.29
CA SER A 283 0.20 11.71 20.32
C SER A 283 0.80 11.47 21.70
N THR A 284 0.63 12.43 22.61
CA THR A 284 0.94 12.27 24.05
C THR A 284 -0.08 11.36 24.75
N THR A 285 -1.17 10.98 24.08
CA THR A 285 -2.23 10.09 24.59
C THR A 285 -2.35 8.85 23.71
N LEU A 286 -3.16 7.88 24.15
CA LEU A 286 -3.40 6.65 23.39
C LEU A 286 -4.11 6.87 22.05
N ASP A 287 -4.84 7.98 21.90
CA ASP A 287 -5.55 8.31 20.67
C ASP A 287 -4.79 9.37 19.88
N ALA A 288 -4.66 9.18 18.58
CA ALA A 288 -4.12 10.19 17.68
C ALA A 288 -5.20 11.25 17.34
N PRO A 289 -4.80 12.46 16.90
CA PRO A 289 -5.72 13.40 16.30
C PRO A 289 -6.39 12.78 15.06
N PRO A 290 -7.66 13.08 14.78
CA PRO A 290 -8.35 12.48 13.64
C PRO A 290 -7.79 12.96 12.30
N SER A 291 -8.06 12.20 11.24
CA SER A 291 -7.79 12.63 9.85
C SER A 291 -8.41 13.99 9.58
N GLY A 292 -7.70 14.87 8.88
CA GLY A 292 -8.09 16.25 8.59
C GLY A 292 -7.80 17.25 9.72
N ALA A 293 -7.32 16.82 10.89
CA ALA A 293 -6.84 17.75 11.90
C ALA A 293 -5.68 18.59 11.37
N THR A 294 -5.68 19.89 11.63
CA THR A 294 -4.62 20.82 11.23
C THR A 294 -3.50 20.83 12.26
N LEU A 295 -2.25 20.94 11.80
CA LEU A 295 -1.06 20.97 12.66
C LEU A 295 -0.47 22.38 12.70
N HIS A 296 -0.21 22.89 13.89
CA HIS A 296 0.27 24.25 14.14
C HIS A 296 1.58 24.22 14.94
N ASP A 297 2.51 25.11 14.57
CA ASP A 297 3.73 25.35 15.33
C ASP A 297 3.49 26.21 16.59
N ALA A 298 4.56 26.48 17.33
CA ALA A 298 4.50 27.27 18.55
C ALA A 298 4.05 28.74 18.33
N ALA A 299 4.18 29.25 17.10
CA ALA A 299 3.69 30.59 16.72
C ALA A 299 2.21 30.57 16.27
N GLY A 300 1.58 29.40 16.24
CA GLY A 300 0.21 29.20 15.77
C GLY A 300 0.04 29.16 14.24
N LEU A 301 1.15 29.11 13.49
CA LEU A 301 1.11 28.95 12.05
C LEU A 301 0.76 27.52 11.68
N GLN A 302 -0.17 27.32 10.75
CA GLN A 302 -0.46 26.00 10.21
C GLN A 302 0.72 25.50 9.38
N VAL A 303 1.27 24.35 9.77
CA VAL A 303 2.44 23.72 9.15
C VAL A 303 2.14 22.36 8.53
N GLY A 304 0.91 21.86 8.66
CA GLY A 304 0.53 20.57 8.09
C GLY A 304 -0.90 20.15 8.39
N ASP A 305 -1.20 18.93 8.01
CA ASP A 305 -2.48 18.26 8.27
C ASP A 305 -2.31 16.76 8.47
N VAL A 306 -3.18 16.20 9.31
CA VAL A 306 -3.23 14.75 9.61
C VAL A 306 -3.93 14.01 8.49
N ARG A 307 -3.34 12.91 8.06
CA ARG A 307 -3.83 12.03 7.00
C ARG A 307 -4.42 10.76 7.60
N SER A 308 -3.69 9.66 7.64
CA SER A 308 -4.10 8.45 8.35
C SER A 308 -3.88 8.60 9.85
N SER A 309 -4.83 8.11 10.66
CA SER A 309 -4.77 8.19 12.12
C SER A 309 -5.23 6.86 12.72
N VAL A 310 -4.39 6.25 13.56
CA VAL A 310 -4.67 4.96 14.18
C VAL A 310 -4.25 4.94 15.66
N ARG A 311 -4.88 4.02 16.40
CA ARG A 311 -4.41 3.63 17.73
C ARG A 311 -3.67 2.30 17.62
N SER A 312 -2.34 2.36 17.69
CA SER A 312 -1.51 1.17 17.69
C SER A 312 -1.44 0.57 19.10
N PRO A 313 -1.64 -0.74 19.24
CA PRO A 313 -1.41 -1.43 20.52
C PRO A 313 0.06 -1.36 20.98
N ARG A 314 1.02 -1.20 20.06
CA ARG A 314 2.46 -1.20 20.36
C ARG A 314 3.03 0.18 20.64
N VAL A 315 2.55 1.21 19.95
CA VAL A 315 3.17 2.55 20.00
C VAL A 315 2.21 3.67 20.39
N GLY A 316 0.94 3.35 20.67
CA GLY A 316 -0.07 4.33 21.09
C GLY A 316 -0.72 5.06 19.92
N GLY A 317 -1.17 6.29 20.16
CA GLY A 317 -1.79 7.13 19.14
C GLY A 317 -0.76 7.65 18.14
N ILE A 318 -0.81 7.18 16.90
CA ILE A 318 0.07 7.59 15.81
C ILE A 318 -0.71 7.98 14.57
N ALA A 319 -0.14 8.85 13.75
CA ALA A 319 -0.73 9.23 12.49
C ALA A 319 0.33 9.55 11.43
N LEU A 320 -0.02 9.39 10.17
CA LEU A 320 0.69 9.98 9.06
C LEU A 320 0.17 11.40 8.82
N ALA A 321 1.06 12.33 8.54
CA ALA A 321 0.72 13.72 8.32
C ALA A 321 1.57 14.34 7.22
N MET A 322 0.98 15.20 6.41
CA MET A 322 1.69 15.99 5.43
C MET A 322 2.16 17.28 6.09
N ILE A 323 3.47 17.43 6.29
CA ILE A 323 4.06 18.49 7.10
C ILE A 323 5.06 19.30 6.28
N ARG A 324 5.12 20.60 6.49
CA ARG A 324 6.13 21.47 5.87
C ARG A 324 7.55 20.98 6.18
N ARG A 325 8.43 21.05 5.18
CA ARG A 325 9.80 20.53 5.25
C ARG A 325 10.65 21.14 6.37
N GLU A 326 10.34 22.39 6.78
CA GLU A 326 11.07 23.10 7.84
C GLU A 326 10.84 22.50 9.23
N VAL A 327 9.79 21.67 9.37
CA VAL A 327 9.46 21.02 10.63
C VAL A 327 10.13 19.66 10.67
N GLU A 328 11.16 19.55 11.49
CA GLU A 328 11.98 18.33 11.61
C GLU A 328 11.43 17.35 12.66
N PRO A 329 11.77 16.05 12.58
CA PRO A 329 11.47 15.09 13.63
C PRO A 329 11.97 15.57 15.00
N GLY A 330 11.16 15.33 16.04
CA GLY A 330 11.36 15.85 17.39
C GLY A 330 10.64 17.18 17.68
N ALA A 331 10.11 17.85 16.64
CA ALA A 331 9.35 19.08 16.84
C ALA A 331 8.00 18.80 17.52
N ALA A 332 7.63 19.64 18.50
CA ALA A 332 6.30 19.62 19.10
C ALA A 332 5.34 20.52 18.31
N LEU A 333 4.18 19.99 17.96
CA LEU A 333 3.10 20.69 17.28
C LEU A 333 1.79 20.61 18.08
N VAL A 334 0.86 21.51 17.78
CA VAL A 334 -0.51 21.46 18.28
C VAL A 334 -1.44 21.03 17.14
N ALA A 335 -2.06 19.87 17.30
CA ALA A 335 -3.12 19.41 16.42
C ALA A 335 -4.46 20.04 16.82
N ARG A 336 -5.24 20.53 15.85
CA ARG A 336 -6.55 21.17 16.06
C ARG A 336 -7.60 20.57 15.14
N TRP A 337 -8.80 20.29 15.72
CA TRP A 337 -9.95 19.81 14.95
C TRP A 337 -11.26 20.25 15.60
N PRO A 338 -12.36 20.36 14.82
CA PRO A 338 -13.64 20.83 15.35
C PRO A 338 -14.18 19.94 16.48
N MET A 339 -14.80 20.55 17.47
CA MET A 339 -15.59 19.84 18.49
C MET A 339 -17.00 19.57 17.93
N GLU A 340 -17.39 18.31 17.82
CA GLU A 340 -18.74 17.94 17.41
C GLU A 340 -19.79 18.36 18.47
N GLY A 341 -20.96 18.85 18.02
CA GLY A 341 -22.08 19.21 18.89
C GLY A 341 -21.87 20.47 19.72
N THR A 342 -20.85 21.28 19.46
CA THR A 342 -20.57 22.54 20.14
C THR A 342 -20.76 23.76 19.22
N PRO A 343 -20.86 25.00 19.75
CA PRO A 343 -20.97 26.22 18.95
C PRO A 343 -19.81 26.31 17.92
N ALA A 344 -20.10 26.89 16.75
CA ALA A 344 -19.10 27.09 15.70
C ALA A 344 -17.88 27.82 16.24
N GLY A 345 -16.69 27.23 15.99
CA GLY A 345 -15.39 27.77 16.42
C GLY A 345 -14.76 27.09 17.64
N SER A 346 -15.49 26.18 18.33
CA SER A 346 -14.88 25.37 19.40
C SER A 346 -13.99 24.28 18.77
N MET A 347 -12.73 24.20 19.24
CA MET A 347 -11.71 23.28 18.71
C MET A 347 -11.16 22.38 19.83
N HIS A 348 -10.97 21.11 19.49
CA HIS A 348 -10.07 20.26 20.25
C HIS A 348 -8.63 20.66 19.96
N GLU A 349 -7.77 20.59 20.97
CA GLU A 349 -6.33 20.74 20.82
C GLU A 349 -5.58 19.58 21.47
N ARG A 350 -4.51 19.14 20.82
CA ARG A 350 -3.65 18.09 21.34
C ARG A 350 -2.20 18.33 20.93
N THR A 351 -1.29 18.22 21.88
CA THR A 351 0.14 18.21 21.57
C THR A 351 0.54 16.89 20.94
N VAL A 352 1.31 16.97 19.87
CA VAL A 352 1.88 15.83 19.17
C VAL A 352 3.36 16.09 18.90
N GLU A 353 4.13 15.03 18.74
CA GLU A 353 5.55 15.09 18.35
C GLU A 353 5.70 14.57 16.92
N VAL A 354 6.45 15.27 16.10
CA VAL A 354 6.83 14.83 14.74
C VAL A 354 7.87 13.74 14.85
N CYS A 355 7.65 12.62 14.16
CA CYS A 355 8.52 11.46 14.15
C CYS A 355 9.03 11.16 12.74
N ALA A 356 10.23 10.57 12.67
CA ALA A 356 10.66 9.88 11.46
C ALA A 356 9.79 8.63 11.19
N LEU A 357 9.74 8.18 9.97
CA LEU A 357 9.10 6.93 9.56
C LEU A 357 10.17 5.89 9.19
N PRO A 358 9.92 4.59 9.41
CA PRO A 358 8.73 4.04 10.06
C PRO A 358 8.69 4.27 11.58
N PHE A 359 7.51 4.12 12.22
CA PHE A 359 7.37 4.22 13.68
C PHE A 359 8.01 3.04 14.42
N VAL A 360 8.05 1.89 13.77
CA VAL A 360 8.63 0.64 14.26
C VAL A 360 9.63 0.14 13.23
N VAL A 361 10.86 -0.07 13.65
CA VAL A 361 11.89 -0.77 12.87
C VAL A 361 11.83 -2.23 13.29
N THR A 362 11.52 -3.14 12.37
CA THR A 362 11.48 -4.61 12.60
C THR A 362 12.84 -5.24 12.31
#